data_465e4255be9deb8868f4cd2171ba6200
#
_entry.id   465e4255be9deb8868f4cd2171ba6200
#
_cell.length_a   1.000
_cell.length_b   1.000
_cell.length_c   1.000
_cell.angle_alpha   90.00
_cell.angle_beta   90.00
_cell.angle_gamma   90.00
#
_symmetry.space_group_name_H-M   'P 1'
#
loop_
_entity.id
_entity.type
_entity.pdbx_description
1 polymer ?
#
loop_
_entity_poly.entity_id
_entity_poly.type
_entity_poly.pdbx_seq_one_letter_code
_entity_poly.pdbx_strand_id
1 'polypeptide(L)'
;MISNAETNKRRLSKLLRADKHCTRIKPLDFLQNKIITGCWEYQPGDQQGWHNNFGSDSARCYLVWSETGNSGMRFVLNGKVQTFYDIPGWQYRIFNIPQPHCVFSNCLRKSYGFKVERVDKQIFNPIELENAEAILQVT
;
A
#
# COMPACT_ATOMS: atom_id res chain seq x y z
N MET A 1 -11.66 -31.73 -8.28
CA MET A 1 -10.60 -31.32 -9.24
C MET A 1 -10.54 -29.80 -9.32
N ILE A 2 -9.35 -29.24 -9.16
CA ILE A 2 -9.17 -27.77 -9.26
C ILE A 2 -9.14 -27.38 -10.74
N SER A 3 -9.88 -26.34 -11.12
CA SER A 3 -9.88 -25.84 -12.49
C SER A 3 -8.53 -25.26 -12.88
N ASN A 4 -8.23 -25.21 -14.19
CA ASN A 4 -6.98 -24.60 -14.69
C ASN A 4 -6.89 -23.12 -14.31
N ALA A 5 -8.01 -22.41 -14.29
CA ALA A 5 -8.07 -21.01 -13.88
C ALA A 5 -7.66 -20.84 -12.40
N GLU A 6 -8.17 -21.70 -11.52
CA GLU A 6 -7.81 -21.69 -10.10
C GLU A 6 -6.33 -22.06 -9.88
N THR A 7 -5.84 -23.06 -10.63
CA THR A 7 -4.43 -23.45 -10.56
C THR A 7 -3.51 -22.30 -11.00
N ASN A 8 -3.85 -21.60 -12.08
CA ASN A 8 -3.10 -20.45 -12.57
C ASN A 8 -3.14 -19.29 -11.59
N LYS A 9 -4.30 -19.03 -10.99
CA LYS A 9 -4.47 -17.99 -9.96
C LYS A 9 -3.60 -18.28 -8.73
N ARG A 10 -3.55 -19.53 -8.29
CA ARG A 10 -2.69 -19.95 -7.17
C ARG A 10 -1.21 -19.82 -7.49
N ARG A 11 -0.79 -20.21 -8.69
CA ARG A 11 0.59 -20.05 -9.16
C ARG A 11 0.98 -18.58 -9.20
N LEU A 12 0.12 -17.74 -9.76
CA LEU A 12 0.34 -16.29 -9.82
C LEU A 12 0.46 -15.69 -8.42
N SER A 13 -0.42 -16.08 -7.50
CA SER A 13 -0.36 -15.62 -6.10
C SER A 13 0.96 -16.03 -5.41
N LYS A 14 1.45 -17.24 -5.66
CA LYS A 14 2.75 -17.71 -5.14
C LYS A 14 3.91 -16.90 -5.70
N LEU A 15 3.92 -16.66 -7.02
CA LEU A 15 4.95 -15.87 -7.67
C LEU A 15 4.95 -14.43 -7.17
N LEU A 16 3.79 -13.83 -7.03
CA LEU A 16 3.65 -12.46 -6.51
C LEU A 16 4.10 -12.35 -5.06
N ARG A 17 3.85 -13.37 -4.24
CA ARG A 17 4.36 -13.42 -2.85
C ARG A 17 5.87 -13.58 -2.81
N ALA A 18 6.45 -14.34 -3.74
CA ALA A 18 7.90 -14.50 -3.85
C ALA A 18 8.58 -13.19 -4.26
N ASP A 19 7.85 -12.26 -4.89
CA ASP A 19 8.35 -10.95 -5.31
C ASP A 19 8.31 -9.90 -4.20
N LYS A 20 8.05 -10.29 -2.97
CA LYS A 20 8.04 -9.37 -1.83
C LYS A 20 9.47 -9.18 -1.33
N HIS A 21 10.09 -8.11 -1.79
CA HIS A 21 11.43 -7.68 -1.40
C HIS A 21 11.35 -6.37 -0.63
N CYS A 22 10.89 -6.44 0.61
CA CYS A 22 10.83 -5.31 1.53
C CYS A 22 10.95 -5.83 2.95
N THR A 23 11.33 -4.98 3.88
CA THR A 23 11.58 -5.36 5.27
C THR A 23 10.45 -4.85 6.16
N ARG A 24 9.92 -5.72 7.02
CA ARG A 24 8.94 -5.31 8.02
C ARG A 24 9.59 -4.37 9.02
N ILE A 25 8.91 -3.27 9.34
CA ILE A 25 9.38 -2.29 10.33
C ILE A 25 8.33 -2.08 11.41
N LYS A 26 8.75 -1.46 12.50
CA LYS A 26 7.91 -1.17 13.65
C LYS A 26 6.92 -0.04 13.32
N PRO A 27 5.64 -0.11 13.76
CA PRO A 27 4.71 0.99 13.63
C PRO A 27 5.19 2.26 14.33
N LEU A 28 4.73 3.41 13.86
CA LEU A 28 4.95 4.68 14.52
C LEU A 28 4.15 4.75 15.83
N ASP A 29 4.74 5.30 16.90
CA ASP A 29 4.13 5.30 18.23
C ASP A 29 2.76 5.98 18.28
N PHE A 30 2.58 7.08 17.55
CA PHE A 30 1.29 7.79 17.54
C PHE A 30 0.17 7.04 16.82
N LEU A 31 0.47 5.94 16.13
CA LEU A 31 -0.53 5.07 15.49
C LEU A 31 -0.96 3.90 16.40
N GLN A 32 -0.55 3.88 17.66
CA GLN A 32 -0.83 2.76 18.58
C GLN A 32 -2.33 2.47 18.78
N ASN A 33 -3.20 3.45 18.57
CA ASN A 33 -4.66 3.28 18.68
C ASN A 33 -5.30 2.86 17.35
N LYS A 34 -4.51 2.67 16.31
CA LYS A 34 -4.98 2.20 15.00
C LYS A 34 -4.77 0.69 14.86
N ILE A 35 -5.59 0.07 14.03
CA ILE A 35 -5.42 -1.35 13.68
C ILE A 35 -4.39 -1.41 12.54
N ILE A 36 -3.15 -1.72 12.91
CA ILE A 36 -2.03 -1.79 11.97
C ILE A 36 -2.20 -2.99 11.05
N THR A 37 -2.08 -2.78 9.74
CA THR A 37 -2.20 -3.82 8.73
C THR A 37 -0.85 -4.23 8.14
N GLY A 38 0.13 -3.35 8.14
CA GLY A 38 1.48 -3.67 7.72
C GLY A 38 2.35 -2.42 7.65
N CYS A 39 3.59 -2.55 8.11
CA CYS A 39 4.58 -1.48 8.05
C CYS A 39 5.84 -2.02 7.38
N TRP A 40 6.30 -1.34 6.33
CA TRP A 40 7.35 -1.84 5.45
C TRP A 40 8.36 -0.77 5.09
N GLU A 41 9.63 -1.18 5.01
CA GLU A 41 10.71 -0.36 4.48
C GLU A 41 11.17 -0.94 3.16
N TYR A 42 11.35 -0.06 2.18
CA TYR A 42 11.80 -0.40 0.83
C TYR A 42 13.15 0.27 0.58
N GLN A 43 14.13 -0.53 0.21
CA GLN A 43 15.40 -0.04 -0.31
C GLN A 43 15.27 0.17 -1.84
N PRO A 44 16.19 0.91 -2.49
CA PRO A 44 16.14 1.04 -3.94
C PRO A 44 16.07 -0.32 -4.64
N GLY A 45 15.05 -0.51 -5.49
CA GLY A 45 14.78 -1.77 -6.18
C GLY A 45 13.83 -2.70 -5.48
N ASP A 46 13.46 -2.42 -4.24
CA ASP A 46 12.49 -3.25 -3.50
C ASP A 46 11.08 -3.06 -4.04
N GLN A 47 10.26 -4.08 -3.80
CA GLN A 47 8.88 -4.09 -4.29
C GLN A 47 7.99 -4.98 -3.43
N GLN A 48 6.69 -4.79 -3.59
CA GLN A 48 5.68 -5.70 -3.09
C GLN A 48 4.72 -6.00 -4.24
N GLY A 49 4.60 -7.28 -4.61
CA GLY A 49 3.82 -7.72 -5.76
C GLY A 49 2.33 -7.49 -5.61
N TRP A 50 1.58 -7.74 -6.68
CA TRP A 50 0.14 -7.55 -6.74
C TRP A 50 -0.60 -8.35 -5.67
N HIS A 51 -1.46 -7.66 -4.93
CA HIS A 51 -2.35 -8.26 -3.91
C HIS A 51 -3.59 -7.36 -3.73
N ASN A 52 -4.62 -7.81 -3.02
CA ASN A 52 -5.83 -7.00 -2.88
C ASN A 52 -6.48 -7.00 -1.49
N ASN A 53 -5.87 -7.65 -0.48
CA ASN A 53 -6.33 -7.62 0.92
C ASN A 53 -7.77 -8.10 1.10
N PHE A 54 -8.09 -9.27 0.61
CA PHE A 54 -9.42 -9.90 0.75
C PHE A 54 -9.83 -10.06 2.22
N GLY A 55 -11.14 -10.14 2.45
CA GLY A 55 -11.72 -10.55 3.72
C GLY A 55 -12.13 -9.40 4.65
N SER A 56 -12.09 -8.16 4.19
CA SER A 56 -12.51 -7.02 4.98
C SER A 56 -13.31 -6.03 4.14
N ASP A 57 -14.37 -5.45 4.72
CA ASP A 57 -15.16 -4.39 4.09
C ASP A 57 -14.82 -3.06 4.76
N SER A 58 -13.58 -2.65 4.62
CA SER A 58 -13.04 -1.43 5.21
C SER A 58 -12.16 -0.72 4.20
N ALA A 59 -11.52 0.35 4.62
CA ALA A 59 -10.48 1.02 3.85
C ALA A 59 -9.12 0.81 4.49
N ARG A 60 -8.08 1.11 3.73
CA ARG A 60 -6.70 1.17 4.19
C ARG A 60 -6.20 2.58 4.03
N CYS A 61 -5.61 3.12 5.09
CA CYS A 61 -4.81 4.32 5.01
C CYS A 61 -3.34 3.90 4.94
N TYR A 62 -2.62 4.42 3.96
CA TYR A 62 -1.18 4.23 3.84
C TYR A 62 -0.51 5.57 4.07
N LEU A 63 0.16 5.67 5.22
CA LEU A 63 1.04 6.79 5.53
C LEU A 63 2.42 6.42 5.03
N VAL A 64 2.98 7.25 4.16
CA VAL A 64 4.22 6.95 3.45
C VAL A 64 5.21 8.08 3.59
N TRP A 65 6.48 7.72 3.77
CA TRP A 65 7.61 8.62 3.59
C TRP A 65 8.44 8.12 2.43
N SER A 66 8.68 8.99 1.45
CA SER A 66 9.53 8.69 0.30
C SER A 66 10.69 9.67 0.26
N GLU A 67 11.90 9.16 0.08
CA GLU A 67 13.10 9.97 0.05
C GLU A 67 13.10 10.98 -1.11
N THR A 68 12.79 10.50 -2.31
CA THR A 68 12.88 11.32 -3.53
C THR A 68 11.58 11.39 -4.33
N GLY A 69 10.56 10.59 -3.96
CA GLY A 69 9.36 10.43 -4.78
C GLY A 69 9.52 9.43 -5.92
N ASN A 70 10.70 8.85 -6.09
CA ASN A 70 10.92 7.81 -7.11
C ASN A 70 10.48 6.44 -6.59
N SER A 71 9.22 6.37 -6.22
CA SER A 71 8.53 5.22 -5.68
C SER A 71 7.03 5.41 -5.94
N GLY A 72 6.23 4.42 -5.63
CA GLY A 72 4.79 4.58 -5.80
C GLY A 72 4.01 3.30 -5.70
N MET A 73 2.76 3.38 -6.12
CA MET A 73 1.84 2.25 -6.15
C MET A 73 1.14 2.18 -7.51
N ARG A 74 0.80 0.94 -7.89
CA ARG A 74 -0.04 0.69 -9.06
C ARG A 74 -1.33 0.06 -8.59
N PHE A 75 -2.42 0.47 -9.22
CA PHE A 75 -3.77 -0.04 -8.95
C PHE A 75 -4.43 -0.48 -10.25
N VAL A 76 -5.31 -1.47 -10.15
CA VAL A 76 -6.21 -1.80 -11.26
C VAL A 76 -7.51 -1.02 -11.03
N LEU A 77 -7.75 0.02 -11.81
CA LEU A 77 -8.93 0.86 -11.73
C LEU A 77 -9.67 0.84 -13.07
N ASN A 78 -10.96 0.51 -13.04
CA ASN A 78 -11.79 0.40 -14.25
C ASN A 78 -11.17 -0.54 -15.31
N GLY A 79 -10.58 -1.66 -14.85
CA GLY A 79 -9.96 -2.65 -15.73
C GLY A 79 -8.59 -2.26 -16.29
N LYS A 80 -8.02 -1.15 -15.85
CA LYS A 80 -6.72 -0.67 -16.33
C LYS A 80 -5.74 -0.48 -15.19
N VAL A 81 -4.47 -0.79 -15.43
CA VAL A 81 -3.39 -0.50 -14.49
C VAL A 81 -3.07 0.99 -14.54
N GLN A 82 -3.14 1.63 -13.38
CA GLN A 82 -2.75 3.04 -13.23
C GLN A 82 -1.64 3.15 -12.21
N THR A 83 -0.63 3.96 -12.51
CA THR A 83 0.52 4.19 -11.65
C THR A 83 0.43 5.57 -11.02
N PHE A 84 0.60 5.62 -9.70
CA PHE A 84 0.63 6.87 -8.93
C PHE A 84 1.97 6.95 -8.21
N TYR A 85 2.79 7.92 -8.59
CA TYR A 85 4.07 8.15 -7.94
C TYR A 85 3.88 8.83 -6.59
N ASP A 86 4.77 8.51 -5.66
CA ASP A 86 4.87 9.21 -4.40
C ASP A 86 5.46 10.61 -4.62
N ILE A 87 5.30 11.46 -3.62
CA ILE A 87 5.99 12.76 -3.54
C ILE A 87 7.14 12.64 -2.53
N PRO A 88 8.19 13.46 -2.64
CA PRO A 88 9.23 13.47 -1.59
C PRO A 88 8.62 13.84 -0.24
N GLY A 89 8.99 13.11 0.82
CA GLY A 89 8.53 13.38 2.17
C GLY A 89 7.27 12.62 2.57
N TRP A 90 6.59 13.12 3.58
CA TRP A 90 5.41 12.47 4.15
C TRP A 90 4.16 12.75 3.32
N GLN A 91 3.34 11.70 3.15
CA GLN A 91 2.14 11.72 2.33
C GLN A 91 1.21 10.58 2.74
N TYR A 92 -0.04 10.59 2.26
CA TYR A 92 -0.97 9.50 2.53
C TYR A 92 -1.88 9.19 1.36
N ARG A 93 -2.38 7.95 1.34
CA ARG A 93 -3.47 7.47 0.48
C ARG A 93 -4.52 6.79 1.34
N ILE A 94 -5.77 6.85 0.90
CA ILE A 94 -6.86 6.07 1.51
C ILE A 94 -7.70 5.46 0.40
N PHE A 95 -7.86 4.15 0.42
CA PHE A 95 -8.72 3.48 -0.54
C PHE A 95 -9.44 2.28 0.09
N ASN A 96 -10.62 1.99 -0.45
CA ASN A 96 -11.42 0.86 -0.01
C ASN A 96 -10.82 -0.45 -0.51
N ILE A 97 -11.00 -1.51 0.26
CA ILE A 97 -10.58 -2.86 -0.08
C ILE A 97 -11.79 -3.78 -0.24
N PRO A 98 -11.68 -4.88 -1.01
CA PRO A 98 -10.49 -5.30 -1.74
C PRO A 98 -10.17 -4.37 -2.91
N GLN A 99 -8.88 -4.18 -3.19
CA GLN A 99 -8.39 -3.36 -4.29
C GLN A 99 -7.06 -3.94 -4.77
N PRO A 100 -6.97 -4.44 -6.00
CA PRO A 100 -5.68 -4.92 -6.53
C PRO A 100 -4.67 -3.78 -6.60
N HIS A 101 -3.50 -3.99 -6.01
CA HIS A 101 -2.43 -3.00 -5.95
C HIS A 101 -1.07 -3.66 -5.77
N CYS A 102 -0.03 -2.93 -6.11
CA CYS A 102 1.35 -3.30 -5.86
C CYS A 102 2.17 -2.06 -5.51
N VAL A 103 3.37 -2.28 -5.00
CA VAL A 103 4.27 -1.21 -4.57
C VAL A 103 5.63 -1.39 -5.24
N PHE A 104 6.21 -0.29 -5.68
CA PHE A 104 7.57 -0.25 -6.22
C PHE A 104 8.36 0.90 -5.59
N SER A 105 9.67 0.74 -5.49
CA SER A 105 10.52 1.81 -4.99
C SER A 105 11.92 1.75 -5.59
N ASN A 106 12.41 2.91 -6.04
CA ASN A 106 13.78 3.10 -6.51
C ASN A 106 14.56 4.06 -5.59
N CYS A 107 14.01 4.32 -4.40
CA CYS A 107 14.64 5.11 -3.34
C CYS A 107 14.23 4.53 -1.98
N LEU A 108 14.76 5.07 -0.91
CA LEU A 108 14.31 4.68 0.43
C LEU A 108 12.86 5.12 0.62
N ARG A 109 11.99 4.18 1.01
CA ARG A 109 10.57 4.40 1.23
C ARG A 109 10.11 3.64 2.47
N LYS A 110 9.29 4.28 3.29
CA LYS A 110 8.67 3.65 4.46
C LYS A 110 7.17 3.80 4.37
N SER A 111 6.44 2.72 4.62
CA SER A 111 4.98 2.69 4.53
C SER A 111 4.38 2.15 5.82
N TYR A 112 3.38 2.83 6.34
CA TYR A 112 2.67 2.48 7.56
C TYR A 112 1.19 2.35 7.23
N GLY A 113 0.73 1.11 7.06
CA GLY A 113 -0.65 0.81 6.70
C GLY A 113 -1.52 0.51 7.91
N PHE A 114 -2.71 1.05 7.95
CA PHE A 114 -3.67 0.77 9.00
C PHE A 114 -5.11 0.80 8.47
N LYS A 115 -5.99 0.12 9.20
CA LYS A 115 -7.39 -0.01 8.85
C LYS A 115 -8.16 1.25 9.25
N VAL A 116 -9.02 1.72 8.35
CA VAL A 116 -10.00 2.78 8.65
C VAL A 116 -11.37 2.35 8.11
N GLU A 117 -12.42 3.05 8.49
CA GLU A 117 -13.74 2.80 7.94
C GLU A 117 -13.76 3.07 6.45
N ARG A 118 -14.65 2.36 5.74
CA ARG A 118 -14.84 2.53 4.31
C ARG A 118 -15.15 4.00 3.97
N VAL A 119 -14.51 4.51 2.92
CA VAL A 119 -14.62 5.93 2.54
C VAL A 119 -15.46 6.10 1.28
N ASP A 120 -16.16 7.22 1.18
CA ASP A 120 -16.91 7.59 -0.02
C ASP A 120 -15.98 8.12 -1.11
N LYS A 121 -14.94 8.83 -0.71
CA LYS A 121 -13.95 9.39 -1.63
C LYS A 121 -12.60 8.74 -1.41
N GLN A 122 -12.16 7.94 -2.38
CA GLN A 122 -10.85 7.30 -2.36
C GLN A 122 -9.77 8.25 -2.84
N ILE A 123 -8.57 8.10 -2.27
CA ILE A 123 -7.40 8.93 -2.57
C ILE A 123 -6.27 8.01 -3.02
N PHE A 124 -6.13 7.85 -4.34
CA PHE A 124 -5.05 7.05 -4.93
C PHE A 124 -3.80 7.87 -5.19
N ASN A 125 -3.96 9.08 -5.71
CA ASN A 125 -2.87 10.02 -5.88
C ASN A 125 -2.54 10.65 -4.52
N PRO A 126 -1.31 10.51 -4.00
CA PRO A 126 -1.04 10.85 -2.60
C PRO A 126 -1.18 12.33 -2.31
N ILE A 127 -1.59 12.62 -1.07
CA ILE A 127 -1.67 13.98 -0.54
C ILE A 127 -0.48 14.21 0.39
N GLU A 128 0.23 15.30 0.17
CA GLU A 128 1.39 15.69 0.96
C GLU A 128 0.98 16.07 2.39
N LEU A 129 1.82 15.68 3.36
CA LEU A 129 1.70 16.06 4.77
C LEU A 129 3.01 16.71 5.22
N GLU A 130 2.90 17.69 6.12
CA GLU A 130 4.10 18.32 6.72
C GLU A 130 4.90 17.34 7.57
N ASN A 131 4.19 16.44 8.29
CA ASN A 131 4.80 15.41 9.11
C ASN A 131 3.82 14.25 9.29
N ALA A 132 4.33 13.13 9.79
CA ALA A 132 3.53 11.92 9.96
C ALA A 132 2.36 12.08 10.94
N GLU A 133 2.49 12.96 11.95
CA GLU A 133 1.44 13.16 12.95
C GLU A 133 0.21 13.87 12.38
N ALA A 134 0.37 14.62 11.29
CA ALA A 134 -0.76 15.30 10.64
C ALA A 134 -1.84 14.34 10.17
N ILE A 135 -1.53 13.06 9.98
CA ILE A 135 -2.52 12.04 9.58
C ILE A 135 -3.65 11.90 10.61
N LEU A 136 -3.38 12.17 11.88
CA LEU A 136 -4.39 12.08 12.93
C LEU A 136 -5.54 13.07 12.72
N GLN A 137 -5.33 14.10 11.91
CA GLN A 137 -6.34 15.13 11.61
C GLN A 137 -7.20 14.77 10.39
N VAL A 138 -6.74 13.83 9.54
CA VAL A 138 -7.42 13.44 8.29
C VAL A 138 -8.10 12.07 8.39
N THR A 139 -7.82 11.31 9.42
CA THR A 139 -8.43 10.01 9.70
C THR A 139 -9.26 10.04 10.98
#